data_399e2558a19cbf11fef11511f6b0dad4
#
_entry.id   399e2558a19cbf11fef11511f6b0dad4
#
_cell.length_a   1.000
_cell.length_b   1.000
_cell.length_c   1.000
_cell.angle_alpha   90.00
_cell.angle_beta   90.00
_cell.angle_gamma   90.00
#
_symmetry.space_group_name_H-M   'P 1'
#
loop_
_entity.id
_entity.type
_entity.pdbx_description
1 polymer ?
#
loop_
_entity_poly.entity_id
_entity_poly.type
_entity_poly.pdbx_seq_one_letter_code
_entity_poly.pdbx_strand_id
1 'polypeptide(L)'
;MPESLDEIPGVRTAPKAHARGRTLPTVPEREEPQFRSKWLVVLLLSLAAILLTLEVGTRIGFRLISKIESRTMMEARAARHTQPFVDGRPSMLLVGNSLMLEDVDYAALKHQLASRASVSRFVIEQTYYYDWYFGIRRLFAAGARPKEIVLGIQPSVIPMDRIRGDYSAYYLISGPDLLEAARAMRYDLTQTSSLTFAHFSLFYAGRNNLRNFILNKVDPKYGELLHALVTNRAPVVMSAEAARISTDRLAAINRLCQSHGARFIYFVPPALGDQGESVIADIRSSGISVLEPFKMNELSSAYFRDGFHLNERGASVLTRKLGQELGGQLQEVSARTASDVAAREITR
;
A
#
# COMPACT_ATOMS: atom_id res chain seq x y z
N MET A 1 -49.59 -9.76 43.94
CA MET A 1 -51.07 -9.89 43.89
C MET A 1 -51.43 -9.95 42.43
N PRO A 2 -51.94 -11.10 41.94
CA PRO A 2 -52.43 -11.19 40.58
C PRO A 2 -53.96 -11.06 40.61
N GLU A 3 -54.46 -10.23 39.70
CA GLU A 3 -55.91 -10.13 39.45
C GLU A 3 -56.36 -11.25 38.49
N SER A 4 -57.45 -11.81 38.88
CA SER A 4 -58.22 -12.85 38.21
C SER A 4 -58.92 -12.31 36.95
N LEU A 5 -58.91 -13.02 35.87
CA LEU A 5 -59.78 -12.76 34.72
C LEU A 5 -60.82 -13.89 34.60
N ASP A 6 -62.03 -13.43 34.62
CA ASP A 6 -63.28 -14.13 34.63
C ASP A 6 -63.56 -15.03 33.41
N GLU A 7 -64.37 -16.07 33.67
CA GLU A 7 -64.92 -17.00 32.76
C GLU A 7 -65.85 -16.36 31.68
N ILE A 8 -65.70 -16.78 30.44
CA ILE A 8 -66.62 -16.53 29.35
C ILE A 8 -67.44 -17.78 29.09
N PRO A 9 -68.75 -17.79 29.34
CA PRO A 9 -69.61 -18.91 29.00
C PRO A 9 -70.12 -18.79 27.56
N GLY A 10 -70.12 -19.88 26.83
CA GLY A 10 -70.94 -19.98 25.62
C GLY A 10 -70.29 -20.64 24.39
N VAL A 11 -69.75 -21.85 24.52
CA VAL A 11 -69.36 -22.59 23.30
C VAL A 11 -70.50 -23.52 22.94
N ARG A 12 -71.24 -23.17 21.89
CA ARG A 12 -72.24 -24.10 21.25
C ARG A 12 -71.48 -25.16 20.44
N THR A 13 -71.72 -26.41 20.75
CA THR A 13 -71.21 -27.58 19.98
C THR A 13 -71.89 -27.62 18.61
N ALA A 14 -71.10 -27.49 17.54
CA ALA A 14 -71.52 -27.64 16.15
C ALA A 14 -71.64 -29.19 15.80
N PRO A 15 -72.54 -29.56 14.92
CA PRO A 15 -72.80 -30.97 14.56
C PRO A 15 -71.65 -31.52 13.70
N LYS A 16 -71.33 -32.82 13.95
CA LYS A 16 -70.33 -33.56 13.16
C LYS A 16 -70.75 -33.65 11.68
N ALA A 17 -70.06 -32.94 10.82
CA ALA A 17 -70.20 -33.12 9.39
C ALA A 17 -69.40 -34.36 8.95
N HIS A 18 -70.12 -35.31 8.28
CA HIS A 18 -69.46 -36.42 7.60
C HIS A 18 -68.52 -35.97 6.54
N ALA A 19 -67.21 -36.14 6.77
CA ALA A 19 -66.17 -35.86 5.78
C ALA A 19 -66.28 -36.90 4.65
N ARG A 20 -66.87 -36.54 3.54
CA ARG A 20 -66.63 -37.18 2.24
C ARG A 20 -65.18 -36.98 1.87
N GLY A 21 -64.40 -38.05 1.77
CA GLY A 21 -63.00 -38.04 1.31
C GLY A 21 -62.90 -37.41 -0.09
N ARG A 22 -62.51 -36.13 -0.15
CA ARG A 22 -61.98 -35.58 -1.34
C ARG A 22 -60.50 -35.97 -1.43
N THR A 23 -60.17 -36.90 -2.31
CA THR A 23 -58.81 -37.13 -2.77
C THR A 23 -58.29 -35.82 -3.36
N LEU A 24 -57.39 -35.17 -2.67
CA LEU A 24 -56.65 -34.04 -3.22
C LEU A 24 -55.92 -34.52 -4.48
N PRO A 25 -55.94 -33.77 -5.57
CA PRO A 25 -55.14 -34.11 -6.72
C PRO A 25 -53.66 -34.15 -6.29
N THR A 26 -53.00 -35.26 -6.57
CA THR A 26 -51.56 -35.41 -6.41
C THR A 26 -50.88 -34.33 -7.23
N VAL A 27 -50.26 -33.36 -6.53
CA VAL A 27 -49.41 -32.36 -7.19
C VAL A 27 -48.33 -33.17 -7.93
N PRO A 28 -48.19 -32.99 -9.25
CA PRO A 28 -47.15 -33.69 -9.96
C PRO A 28 -45.81 -33.33 -9.32
N GLU A 29 -45.06 -34.35 -8.90
CA GLU A 29 -43.71 -34.21 -8.39
C GLU A 29 -42.93 -33.39 -9.45
N ARG A 30 -42.55 -32.15 -9.09
CA ARG A 30 -41.70 -31.34 -9.93
C ARG A 30 -40.40 -32.12 -10.07
N GLU A 31 -40.15 -32.70 -11.23
CA GLU A 31 -38.84 -33.25 -11.56
C GLU A 31 -37.84 -32.11 -11.30
N GLU A 32 -37.05 -32.23 -10.24
CA GLU A 32 -35.93 -31.32 -10.01
C GLU A 32 -35.05 -31.43 -11.26
N PRO A 33 -34.71 -30.30 -11.91
CA PRO A 33 -33.85 -30.32 -13.08
C PRO A 33 -32.54 -30.99 -12.65
N GLN A 34 -32.32 -32.22 -13.05
CA GLN A 34 -31.02 -32.88 -12.90
C GLN A 34 -30.00 -32.03 -13.70
N PHE A 35 -29.40 -31.05 -13.02
CA PHE A 35 -28.31 -30.25 -13.56
C PHE A 35 -27.19 -31.25 -13.86
N ARG A 36 -27.13 -31.71 -15.10
CA ARG A 36 -26.19 -32.75 -15.50
C ARG A 36 -24.79 -32.25 -15.14
N SER A 37 -24.09 -32.97 -14.30
CA SER A 37 -22.75 -32.66 -13.80
C SER A 37 -21.77 -32.19 -14.89
N LYS A 38 -21.99 -32.68 -16.13
CA LYS A 38 -21.27 -32.28 -17.34
C LYS A 38 -21.38 -30.77 -17.67
N TRP A 39 -22.58 -30.18 -17.52
CA TRP A 39 -22.77 -28.76 -17.81
C TRP A 39 -22.13 -27.87 -16.74
N LEU A 40 -22.12 -28.31 -15.49
CA LEU A 40 -21.40 -27.61 -14.42
C LEU A 40 -19.88 -27.62 -14.69
N VAL A 41 -19.34 -28.75 -15.10
CA VAL A 41 -17.90 -28.86 -15.49
C VAL A 41 -17.58 -27.94 -16.68
N VAL A 42 -18.42 -27.94 -17.72
CA VAL A 42 -18.23 -27.06 -18.89
C VAL A 42 -18.29 -25.59 -18.45
N LEU A 43 -19.24 -25.21 -17.61
CA LEU A 43 -19.36 -23.84 -17.09
C LEU A 43 -18.10 -23.43 -16.31
N LEU A 44 -17.63 -24.27 -15.40
CA LEU A 44 -16.43 -24.02 -14.58
C LEU A 44 -15.18 -23.91 -15.45
N LEU A 45 -15.02 -24.80 -16.45
CA LEU A 45 -13.88 -24.74 -17.39
C LEU A 45 -13.93 -23.48 -18.25
N SER A 46 -15.11 -23.09 -18.73
CA SER A 46 -15.29 -21.86 -19.50
C SER A 46 -14.96 -20.63 -18.67
N LEU A 47 -15.43 -20.58 -17.43
CA LEU A 47 -15.11 -19.49 -16.50
C LEU A 47 -13.60 -19.43 -16.22
N ALA A 48 -12.97 -20.56 -15.96
CA ALA A 48 -11.53 -20.65 -15.74
C ALA A 48 -10.74 -20.17 -16.96
N ALA A 49 -11.15 -20.56 -18.17
CA ALA A 49 -10.54 -20.10 -19.42
C ALA A 49 -10.67 -18.59 -19.63
N ILE A 50 -11.84 -18.01 -19.33
CA ILE A 50 -12.07 -16.57 -19.40
C ILE A 50 -11.15 -15.84 -18.40
N LEU A 51 -11.12 -16.29 -17.14
CA LEU A 51 -10.28 -15.68 -16.10
C LEU A 51 -8.79 -15.76 -16.46
N LEU A 52 -8.34 -16.91 -16.97
CA LEU A 52 -6.95 -17.08 -17.46
C LEU A 52 -6.64 -16.14 -18.62
N THR A 53 -7.56 -16.00 -19.58
CA THR A 53 -7.39 -15.08 -20.71
C THR A 53 -7.29 -13.63 -20.25
N LEU A 54 -8.15 -13.22 -19.31
CA LEU A 54 -8.10 -11.89 -18.71
C LEU A 54 -6.79 -11.65 -17.96
N GLU A 55 -6.33 -12.63 -17.17
CA GLU A 55 -5.07 -12.53 -16.42
C GLU A 55 -3.86 -12.41 -17.36
N VAL A 56 -3.75 -13.29 -18.37
CA VAL A 56 -2.66 -13.27 -19.36
C VAL A 56 -2.73 -11.97 -20.19
N GLY A 57 -3.91 -11.60 -20.65
CA GLY A 57 -4.13 -10.37 -21.42
C GLY A 57 -3.76 -9.12 -20.61
N THR A 58 -4.08 -9.07 -19.31
CA THR A 58 -3.69 -7.97 -18.44
C THR A 58 -2.18 -7.92 -18.23
N ARG A 59 -1.52 -9.05 -17.99
CA ARG A 59 -0.06 -9.11 -17.81
C ARG A 59 0.70 -8.63 -19.03
N ILE A 60 0.23 -8.99 -20.23
CA ILE A 60 0.81 -8.53 -21.49
C ILE A 60 0.46 -7.07 -21.75
N GLY A 61 -0.82 -6.71 -21.65
CA GLY A 61 -1.32 -5.37 -21.92
C GLY A 61 -0.70 -4.31 -21.00
N PHE A 62 -0.59 -4.58 -19.72
CA PHE A 62 0.03 -3.65 -18.77
C PHE A 62 1.50 -3.38 -19.08
N ARG A 63 2.24 -4.39 -19.54
CA ARG A 63 3.64 -4.21 -19.98
C ARG A 63 3.77 -3.35 -21.23
N LEU A 64 2.83 -3.46 -22.16
CA LEU A 64 2.91 -2.80 -23.47
C LEU A 64 2.27 -1.39 -23.46
N ILE A 65 1.20 -1.20 -22.70
CA ILE A 65 0.34 -0.02 -22.79
C ILE A 65 0.56 0.94 -21.61
N SER A 66 0.79 0.41 -20.41
CA SER A 66 0.90 1.23 -19.19
C SER A 66 2.35 1.48 -18.80
N LYS A 67 2.81 2.72 -19.00
CA LYS A 67 4.15 3.15 -18.52
C LYS A 67 4.27 3.01 -16.99
N ILE A 68 3.20 3.27 -16.25
CA ILE A 68 3.14 3.17 -14.78
C ILE A 68 3.35 1.72 -14.37
N GLU A 69 2.58 0.80 -14.92
CA GLU A 69 2.66 -0.62 -14.58
C GLU A 69 4.01 -1.24 -14.99
N SER A 70 4.49 -0.91 -16.19
CA SER A 70 5.81 -1.34 -16.65
C SER A 70 6.91 -0.88 -15.71
N ARG A 71 6.90 0.39 -15.28
CA ARG A 71 7.81 0.94 -14.29
C ARG A 71 7.70 0.18 -12.95
N THR A 72 6.50 0.06 -12.40
CA THR A 72 6.27 -0.61 -11.11
C THR A 72 6.78 -2.05 -11.12
N MET A 73 6.54 -2.79 -12.22
CA MET A 73 7.03 -4.16 -12.36
C MET A 73 8.56 -4.23 -12.42
N MET A 74 9.21 -3.31 -13.15
CA MET A 74 10.67 -3.26 -13.24
C MET A 74 11.29 -2.88 -11.90
N GLU A 75 10.76 -1.86 -11.22
CA GLU A 75 11.23 -1.41 -9.91
C GLU A 75 11.05 -2.51 -8.86
N ALA A 76 9.88 -3.18 -8.82
CA ALA A 76 9.63 -4.28 -7.89
C ALA A 76 10.60 -5.46 -8.12
N ARG A 77 10.91 -5.78 -9.39
CA ARG A 77 11.88 -6.81 -9.71
C ARG A 77 13.29 -6.42 -9.26
N ALA A 78 13.72 -5.20 -9.57
CA ALA A 78 15.03 -4.69 -9.16
C ALA A 78 15.17 -4.67 -7.63
N ALA A 79 14.16 -4.19 -6.91
CA ALA A 79 14.15 -4.13 -5.45
C ALA A 79 14.31 -5.52 -4.79
N ARG A 80 13.67 -6.55 -5.32
CA ARG A 80 13.78 -7.93 -4.80
C ARG A 80 15.19 -8.52 -4.93
N HIS A 81 15.99 -8.04 -5.88
CA HIS A 81 17.34 -8.52 -6.14
C HIS A 81 18.42 -7.57 -5.62
N THR A 82 18.04 -6.57 -4.82
CA THR A 82 19.01 -5.62 -4.25
C THR A 82 19.98 -6.36 -3.32
N GLN A 83 21.27 -6.28 -3.63
CA GLN A 83 22.38 -6.79 -2.83
C GLN A 83 22.89 -5.72 -1.88
N PRO A 84 23.60 -6.08 -0.80
CA PRO A 84 24.14 -5.11 0.16
C PRO A 84 25.12 -4.13 -0.45
N PHE A 85 25.91 -4.62 -1.40
CA PHE A 85 26.88 -3.82 -2.15
C PHE A 85 26.74 -4.08 -3.65
N VAL A 86 26.90 -3.04 -4.42
CA VAL A 86 26.92 -3.07 -5.89
C VAL A 86 28.17 -2.31 -6.34
N ASP A 87 29.08 -2.95 -7.04
CA ASP A 87 30.36 -2.39 -7.47
C ASP A 87 31.14 -1.76 -6.28
N GLY A 88 31.17 -2.44 -5.14
CA GLY A 88 31.84 -1.99 -3.92
C GLY A 88 31.15 -0.85 -3.16
N ARG A 89 30.02 -0.34 -3.65
CA ARG A 89 29.26 0.74 -3.01
C ARG A 89 28.06 0.19 -2.26
N PRO A 90 27.72 0.73 -1.07
CA PRO A 90 26.51 0.33 -0.36
C PRO A 90 25.26 0.60 -1.21
N SER A 91 24.31 -0.33 -1.17
CA SER A 91 23.05 -0.16 -1.88
C SER A 91 22.06 0.64 -1.04
N MET A 92 21.35 1.56 -1.70
CA MET A 92 20.29 2.37 -1.13
C MET A 92 19.00 2.14 -1.91
N LEU A 93 17.94 1.71 -1.21
CA LEU A 93 16.63 1.51 -1.80
C LEU A 93 15.68 2.63 -1.35
N LEU A 94 15.23 3.43 -2.30
CA LEU A 94 14.21 4.45 -2.09
C LEU A 94 12.83 3.81 -2.23
N VAL A 95 11.98 3.96 -1.22
CA VAL A 95 10.60 3.48 -1.21
C VAL A 95 9.65 4.61 -0.80
N GLY A 96 8.39 4.57 -1.24
CA GLY A 96 7.43 5.60 -0.87
C GLY A 96 6.27 5.74 -1.86
N ASN A 97 5.55 6.84 -1.73
CA ASN A 97 4.38 7.14 -2.55
C ASN A 97 4.69 8.13 -3.70
N SER A 98 3.65 8.82 -4.21
CA SER A 98 3.79 9.77 -5.32
C SER A 98 4.78 10.91 -5.03
N LEU A 99 4.96 11.31 -3.79
CA LEU A 99 5.91 12.35 -3.42
C LEU A 99 7.37 11.91 -3.66
N MET A 100 7.68 10.65 -3.36
CA MET A 100 9.00 10.10 -3.70
C MET A 100 9.17 9.92 -5.23
N LEU A 101 8.07 9.75 -5.95
CA LEU A 101 8.09 9.55 -7.40
C LEU A 101 8.23 10.85 -8.17
N GLU A 102 7.42 11.85 -7.80
CA GLU A 102 7.23 13.08 -8.57
C GLU A 102 8.08 14.24 -8.04
N ASP A 103 8.34 14.28 -6.73
CA ASP A 103 9.08 15.36 -6.10
C ASP A 103 10.58 15.13 -6.05
N VAL A 104 11.04 13.91 -6.32
CA VAL A 104 12.47 13.57 -6.38
C VAL A 104 12.87 13.22 -7.81
N ASP A 105 13.74 14.01 -8.41
CA ASP A 105 14.40 13.63 -9.67
C ASP A 105 15.36 12.47 -9.41
N TYR A 106 14.86 11.27 -9.67
CA TYR A 106 15.60 10.04 -9.43
C TYR A 106 16.92 9.96 -10.23
N ALA A 107 16.95 10.47 -11.47
CA ALA A 107 18.15 10.43 -12.30
C ALA A 107 19.22 11.35 -11.73
N ALA A 108 18.86 12.58 -11.36
CA ALA A 108 19.74 13.54 -10.73
C ALA A 108 20.27 13.05 -9.37
N LEU A 109 19.38 12.48 -8.51
CA LEU A 109 19.78 11.93 -7.21
C LEU A 109 20.76 10.76 -7.37
N LYS A 110 20.46 9.84 -8.28
CA LYS A 110 21.34 8.71 -8.59
C LYS A 110 22.71 9.17 -9.10
N HIS A 111 22.75 10.17 -9.96
CA HIS A 111 24.00 10.76 -10.44
C HIS A 111 24.79 11.43 -9.31
N GLN A 112 24.14 12.21 -8.46
CA GLN A 112 24.76 12.92 -7.33
C GLN A 112 25.38 11.96 -6.30
N LEU A 113 24.75 10.79 -6.07
CA LEU A 113 25.23 9.78 -5.14
C LEU A 113 26.11 8.69 -5.77
N ALA A 114 26.38 8.76 -7.08
CA ALA A 114 27.01 7.68 -7.85
C ALA A 114 28.36 7.22 -7.32
N SER A 115 29.16 8.10 -6.71
CA SER A 115 30.45 7.73 -6.10
C SER A 115 30.33 7.13 -4.69
N ARG A 116 29.17 7.23 -4.03
CA ARG A 116 28.96 6.91 -2.62
C ARG A 116 28.01 5.74 -2.39
N ALA A 117 26.98 5.60 -3.23
CA ALA A 117 25.98 4.56 -3.10
C ALA A 117 25.43 4.11 -4.46
N SER A 118 24.96 2.86 -4.53
CA SER A 118 24.16 2.37 -5.63
C SER A 118 22.69 2.57 -5.30
N VAL A 119 22.07 3.58 -5.91
CA VAL A 119 20.68 3.95 -5.64
C VAL A 119 19.73 3.18 -6.54
N SER A 120 18.75 2.52 -5.94
CA SER A 120 17.60 1.91 -6.61
C SER A 120 16.30 2.48 -6.06
N ARG A 121 15.19 2.30 -6.79
CA ARG A 121 13.89 2.84 -6.42
C ARG A 121 12.82 1.78 -6.59
N PHE A 122 11.88 1.74 -5.66
CA PHE A 122 10.61 1.03 -5.77
C PHE A 122 9.52 1.86 -5.13
N VAL A 123 8.72 2.54 -5.95
CA VAL A 123 7.75 3.55 -5.53
C VAL A 123 6.39 3.23 -6.13
N ILE A 124 5.36 3.29 -5.28
CA ILE A 124 3.97 3.06 -5.70
C ILE A 124 3.13 4.24 -5.19
N GLU A 125 2.46 4.93 -6.11
CA GLU A 125 1.61 6.09 -5.81
C GLU A 125 0.46 5.70 -4.86
N GLN A 126 -0.05 6.65 -4.08
CA GLN A 126 -1.19 6.48 -3.16
C GLN A 126 -0.99 5.39 -2.10
N THR A 127 0.26 5.11 -1.72
CA THR A 127 0.57 4.15 -0.66
C THR A 127 0.67 4.83 0.71
N TYR A 128 0.47 4.03 1.75
CA TYR A 128 0.42 4.40 3.16
C TYR A 128 1.43 3.59 3.96
N TYR A 129 1.42 3.74 5.29
CA TYR A 129 2.34 3.03 6.18
C TYR A 129 2.30 1.50 5.99
N TYR A 130 1.11 0.89 6.02
CA TYR A 130 1.00 -0.57 5.94
C TYR A 130 1.43 -1.14 4.60
N ASP A 131 1.29 -0.38 3.52
CA ASP A 131 1.84 -0.77 2.21
C ASP A 131 3.35 -1.00 2.30
N TRP A 132 4.07 -0.10 2.99
CA TRP A 132 5.53 -0.18 3.08
C TRP A 132 6.00 -1.08 4.20
N TYR A 133 5.28 -1.21 5.32
CA TYR A 133 5.61 -2.19 6.34
C TYR A 133 5.61 -3.61 5.76
N PHE A 134 4.52 -4.01 5.11
CA PHE A 134 4.42 -5.32 4.47
C PHE A 134 5.30 -5.42 3.21
N GLY A 135 5.44 -4.33 2.45
CA GLY A 135 6.28 -4.27 1.26
C GLY A 135 7.76 -4.53 1.56
N ILE A 136 8.31 -3.86 2.56
CA ILE A 136 9.70 -4.06 3.02
C ILE A 136 9.88 -5.48 3.56
N ARG A 137 8.93 -5.99 4.36
CA ARG A 137 8.93 -7.37 4.86
C ARG A 137 8.94 -8.39 3.72
N ARG A 138 8.11 -8.16 2.69
CA ARG A 138 8.09 -9.00 1.48
C ARG A 138 9.40 -8.96 0.70
N LEU A 139 10.03 -7.79 0.59
CA LEU A 139 11.33 -7.65 -0.07
C LEU A 139 12.40 -8.45 0.66
N PHE A 140 12.48 -8.35 1.98
CA PHE A 140 13.42 -9.13 2.78
C PHE A 140 13.16 -10.63 2.68
N ALA A 141 11.89 -11.05 2.73
CA ALA A 141 11.50 -12.45 2.53
C ALA A 141 11.88 -12.98 1.13
N ALA A 142 11.85 -12.12 0.11
CA ALA A 142 12.30 -12.45 -1.24
C ALA A 142 13.82 -12.44 -1.42
N GLY A 143 14.60 -12.15 -0.38
CA GLY A 143 16.06 -12.17 -0.41
C GLY A 143 16.73 -10.82 -0.65
N ALA A 144 15.99 -9.72 -0.75
CA ALA A 144 16.58 -8.38 -0.82
C ALA A 144 17.42 -8.08 0.43
N ARG A 145 18.56 -7.43 0.25
CA ARG A 145 19.49 -7.07 1.34
C ARG A 145 20.08 -5.67 1.12
N PRO A 146 19.26 -4.62 0.96
CA PRO A 146 19.77 -3.26 0.86
C PRO A 146 20.53 -2.89 2.14
N LYS A 147 21.57 -2.06 2.00
CA LYS A 147 22.27 -1.48 3.16
C LYS A 147 21.47 -0.36 3.78
N GLU A 148 20.73 0.37 2.94
CA GLU A 148 19.89 1.47 3.39
C GLU A 148 18.51 1.39 2.73
N ILE A 149 17.47 1.69 3.52
CA ILE A 149 16.11 1.90 3.04
C ILE A 149 15.68 3.31 3.42
N VAL A 150 15.34 4.11 2.42
CA VAL A 150 14.81 5.47 2.59
C VAL A 150 13.32 5.44 2.28
N LEU A 151 12.48 5.64 3.29
CA LEU A 151 11.03 5.71 3.14
C LEU A 151 10.57 7.17 3.07
N GLY A 152 10.01 7.55 1.93
CA GLY A 152 9.43 8.89 1.71
C GLY A 152 7.91 8.83 1.66
N ILE A 153 7.26 9.16 2.77
CA ILE A 153 5.81 9.36 2.90
C ILE A 153 5.55 10.49 3.89
N GLN A 154 4.41 11.18 3.73
CA GLN A 154 4.06 12.26 4.65
C GLN A 154 3.75 11.75 6.06
N PRO A 155 4.03 12.57 7.11
CA PRO A 155 3.66 12.26 8.47
C PRO A 155 2.16 11.96 8.63
N SER A 156 1.30 12.71 7.95
CA SER A 156 -0.16 12.61 8.04
C SER A 156 -0.76 11.28 7.55
N VAL A 157 -0.03 10.53 6.71
CA VAL A 157 -0.52 9.24 6.21
C VAL A 157 -0.02 8.04 7.02
N ILE A 158 0.96 8.25 7.92
CA ILE A 158 1.53 7.16 8.72
C ILE A 158 0.50 6.57 9.72
N PRO A 159 -0.32 7.36 10.45
CA PRO A 159 -1.27 6.82 11.42
C PRO A 159 -2.53 6.21 10.79
N MET A 160 -2.69 6.26 9.46
CA MET A 160 -3.89 5.76 8.81
C MET A 160 -3.91 4.23 8.74
N ASP A 161 -5.03 3.60 9.18
CA ASP A 161 -5.27 2.16 9.07
C ASP A 161 -5.76 1.81 7.66
N ARG A 162 -4.91 1.99 6.66
CA ARG A 162 -5.27 1.69 5.26
C ARG A 162 -4.06 1.33 4.40
N ILE A 163 -4.36 0.72 3.28
CA ILE A 163 -3.44 0.46 2.16
C ILE A 163 -4.04 1.03 0.87
N ARG A 164 -3.29 1.03 -0.20
CA ARG A 164 -3.79 1.37 -1.56
C ARG A 164 -4.88 0.39 -2.06
N GLY A 165 -5.32 -0.55 -1.27
CA GLY A 165 -6.32 -1.53 -1.63
C GLY A 165 -5.73 -2.76 -2.33
N ASP A 166 -6.49 -3.34 -3.26
CA ASP A 166 -6.14 -4.60 -3.90
C ASP A 166 -4.81 -4.58 -4.66
N TYR A 167 -4.42 -3.42 -5.19
CA TYR A 167 -3.14 -3.24 -5.88
C TYR A 167 -1.94 -3.55 -4.96
N SER A 168 -2.03 -3.14 -3.70
CA SER A 168 -0.99 -3.43 -2.69
C SER A 168 -0.89 -4.92 -2.37
N ALA A 169 -1.99 -5.65 -2.39
CA ALA A 169 -1.98 -7.09 -2.17
C ALA A 169 -1.10 -7.81 -3.20
N TYR A 170 -1.16 -7.38 -4.46
CA TYR A 170 -0.35 -7.99 -5.52
C TYR A 170 1.14 -7.66 -5.40
N TYR A 171 1.49 -6.39 -5.17
CA TYR A 171 2.87 -5.92 -5.22
C TYR A 171 3.60 -5.93 -3.88
N LEU A 172 2.90 -5.64 -2.77
CA LEU A 172 3.50 -5.30 -1.49
C LEU A 172 3.22 -6.30 -0.37
N ILE A 173 2.11 -7.05 -0.41
CA ILE A 173 1.77 -7.98 0.67
C ILE A 173 2.15 -9.40 0.25
N SER A 174 2.86 -10.13 1.09
CA SER A 174 3.16 -11.54 0.87
C SER A 174 1.96 -12.43 1.25
N GLY A 175 1.87 -13.65 0.68
CA GLY A 175 0.77 -14.58 1.01
C GLY A 175 0.63 -14.83 2.52
N PRO A 176 1.71 -15.15 3.25
CA PRO A 176 1.67 -15.30 4.71
C PRO A 176 1.18 -14.07 5.47
N ASP A 177 1.36 -12.87 4.92
CA ASP A 177 1.00 -11.61 5.58
C ASP A 177 -0.44 -11.15 5.33
N LEU A 178 -1.17 -11.78 4.40
CA LEU A 178 -2.53 -11.34 4.00
C LEU A 178 -3.50 -11.22 5.18
N LEU A 179 -3.51 -12.22 6.06
CA LEU A 179 -4.42 -12.23 7.20
C LEU A 179 -4.01 -11.20 8.27
N GLU A 180 -2.71 -11.01 8.50
CA GLU A 180 -2.19 -9.97 9.39
C GLU A 180 -2.56 -8.58 8.85
N ALA A 181 -2.36 -8.35 7.55
CA ALA A 181 -2.73 -7.12 6.87
C ALA A 181 -4.25 -6.84 6.97
N ALA A 182 -5.08 -7.84 6.71
CA ALA A 182 -6.54 -7.70 6.82
C ALA A 182 -6.96 -7.32 8.25
N ARG A 183 -6.36 -7.95 9.27
CA ARG A 183 -6.63 -7.64 10.69
C ARG A 183 -6.17 -6.22 11.06
N ALA A 184 -4.97 -5.82 10.63
CA ALA A 184 -4.44 -4.49 10.90
C ALA A 184 -5.32 -3.38 10.33
N MET A 185 -6.00 -3.62 9.21
CA MET A 185 -6.94 -2.70 8.58
C MET A 185 -8.40 -2.93 8.98
N ARG A 186 -8.66 -3.86 9.90
CA ARG A 186 -10.01 -4.21 10.36
C ARG A 186 -10.97 -4.60 9.22
N TYR A 187 -10.45 -5.31 8.23
CA TYR A 187 -11.23 -5.74 7.08
C TYR A 187 -12.24 -6.83 7.46
N ASP A 188 -13.44 -6.72 6.91
CA ASP A 188 -14.45 -7.76 6.96
C ASP A 188 -14.10 -8.95 6.04
N LEU A 189 -14.95 -9.97 6.02
CA LEU A 189 -14.74 -11.17 5.20
C LEU A 189 -14.69 -10.86 3.70
N THR A 190 -15.53 -9.94 3.22
CA THR A 190 -15.59 -9.53 1.81
C THR A 190 -14.31 -8.81 1.39
N GLN A 191 -13.85 -7.86 2.21
CA GLN A 191 -12.62 -7.14 1.98
C GLN A 191 -11.40 -8.06 2.06
N THR A 192 -11.37 -8.99 3.02
CA THR A 192 -10.30 -9.99 3.17
C THR A 192 -10.25 -10.93 1.96
N SER A 193 -11.40 -11.37 1.47
CA SER A 193 -11.50 -12.20 0.26
C SER A 193 -11.02 -11.42 -0.97
N SER A 194 -11.42 -10.14 -1.12
CA SER A 194 -10.94 -9.26 -2.18
C SER A 194 -9.41 -9.13 -2.17
N LEU A 195 -8.84 -8.88 -0.99
CA LEU A 195 -7.39 -8.79 -0.79
C LEU A 195 -6.68 -10.08 -1.21
N THR A 196 -7.26 -11.22 -0.87
CA THR A 196 -6.73 -12.55 -1.22
C THR A 196 -6.76 -12.78 -2.74
N PHE A 197 -7.89 -12.53 -3.39
CA PHE A 197 -7.97 -12.63 -4.85
C PHE A 197 -7.00 -11.70 -5.57
N ALA A 198 -6.88 -10.48 -5.07
CA ALA A 198 -5.95 -9.49 -5.62
C ALA A 198 -4.48 -9.94 -5.51
N HIS A 199 -4.11 -10.66 -4.45
CA HIS A 199 -2.75 -11.19 -4.29
C HIS A 199 -2.35 -12.14 -5.42
N PHE A 200 -3.27 -12.95 -5.92
CA PHE A 200 -3.00 -13.96 -6.95
C PHE A 200 -3.24 -13.47 -8.39
N SER A 201 -4.09 -12.45 -8.57
CA SER A 201 -4.51 -11.97 -9.89
C SER A 201 -4.18 -10.52 -10.13
N LEU A 202 -3.31 -10.25 -11.12
CA LEU A 202 -3.00 -8.88 -11.55
C LEU A 202 -4.22 -8.21 -12.21
N PHE A 203 -5.03 -8.97 -12.94
CA PHE A 203 -6.29 -8.45 -13.50
C PHE A 203 -7.20 -7.94 -12.39
N TYR A 204 -7.40 -8.74 -11.34
CA TYR A 204 -8.24 -8.36 -10.21
C TYR A 204 -7.64 -7.19 -9.43
N ALA A 205 -6.35 -7.21 -9.12
CA ALA A 205 -5.63 -6.14 -8.42
C ALA A 205 -5.63 -4.82 -9.20
N GLY A 206 -5.46 -4.90 -10.52
CA GLY A 206 -5.38 -3.75 -11.42
C GLY A 206 -6.71 -3.25 -11.97
N ARG A 207 -7.85 -3.89 -11.63
CA ARG A 207 -9.17 -3.56 -12.21
C ARG A 207 -9.57 -2.09 -12.08
N ASN A 208 -9.20 -1.45 -10.99
CA ASN A 208 -9.47 -0.04 -10.79
C ASN A 208 -8.61 0.84 -11.72
N ASN A 209 -7.34 0.49 -11.91
CA ASN A 209 -6.46 1.20 -12.84
C ASN A 209 -6.96 1.02 -14.29
N LEU A 210 -7.38 -0.20 -14.65
CA LEU A 210 -7.96 -0.49 -15.96
C LEU A 210 -9.26 0.29 -16.18
N ARG A 211 -10.15 0.29 -15.20
CA ARG A 211 -11.38 1.09 -15.25
C ARG A 211 -11.10 2.58 -15.44
N ASN A 212 -10.19 3.14 -14.66
CA ASN A 212 -9.83 4.56 -14.75
C ASN A 212 -9.17 4.88 -16.11
N PHE A 213 -8.36 3.98 -16.64
CA PHE A 213 -7.78 4.12 -17.98
C PHE A 213 -8.87 4.18 -19.05
N ILE A 214 -9.85 3.27 -19.00
CA ILE A 214 -10.98 3.25 -19.95
C ILE A 214 -11.82 4.51 -19.80
N LEU A 215 -12.19 4.90 -18.57
CA LEU A 215 -13.00 6.07 -18.32
C LEU A 215 -12.33 7.36 -18.80
N ASN A 216 -11.03 7.53 -18.57
CA ASN A 216 -10.26 8.67 -19.09
C ASN A 216 -10.18 8.71 -20.62
N LYS A 217 -10.32 7.57 -21.30
CA LYS A 217 -10.35 7.51 -22.77
C LYS A 217 -11.73 7.84 -23.33
N VAL A 218 -12.79 7.44 -22.61
CA VAL A 218 -14.19 7.66 -23.01
C VAL A 218 -14.65 9.07 -22.66
N ASP A 219 -14.27 9.57 -21.47
CA ASP A 219 -14.62 10.91 -20.98
C ASP A 219 -13.37 11.66 -20.46
N PRO A 220 -12.79 12.58 -21.26
CA PRO A 220 -11.64 13.37 -20.83
C PRO A 220 -11.88 14.20 -19.55
N LYS A 221 -13.14 14.60 -19.27
CA LYS A 221 -13.51 15.37 -18.06
C LYS A 221 -13.41 14.52 -16.79
N TYR A 222 -13.44 13.18 -16.91
CA TYR A 222 -13.29 12.28 -15.77
C TYR A 222 -11.94 12.48 -15.06
N GLY A 223 -10.87 12.70 -15.81
CA GLY A 223 -9.54 12.98 -15.26
C GLY A 223 -9.49 14.31 -14.48
N GLU A 224 -10.13 15.36 -15.01
CA GLU A 224 -10.24 16.67 -14.35
C GLU A 224 -11.02 16.57 -13.03
N LEU A 225 -12.14 15.82 -13.02
CA LEU A 225 -12.94 15.58 -11.83
C LEU A 225 -12.13 14.84 -10.75
N LEU A 226 -11.42 13.79 -11.12
CA LEU A 226 -10.55 13.05 -10.18
C LEU A 226 -9.46 13.95 -9.62
N HIS A 227 -8.83 14.77 -10.45
CA HIS A 227 -7.83 15.74 -10.03
C HIS A 227 -8.41 16.75 -9.03
N ALA A 228 -9.57 17.34 -9.31
CA ALA A 228 -10.25 18.28 -8.42
C ALA A 228 -10.60 17.66 -7.05
N LEU A 229 -10.98 16.38 -7.01
CA LEU A 229 -11.28 15.65 -5.77
C LEU A 229 -10.02 15.38 -4.92
N VAL A 230 -8.85 15.26 -5.56
CA VAL A 230 -7.58 14.98 -4.86
C VAL A 230 -6.93 16.26 -4.34
N THR A 231 -7.02 17.36 -5.07
CA THR A 231 -6.35 18.65 -4.74
C THR A 231 -7.04 19.46 -3.65
N ASN A 232 -8.32 19.21 -3.39
CA ASN A 232 -9.10 19.96 -2.39
C ASN A 232 -9.02 19.30 -1.00
N ARG A 233 -7.80 19.12 -0.47
CA ARG A 233 -7.59 18.54 0.87
C ARG A 233 -7.47 19.63 1.92
N ALA A 234 -8.28 19.54 2.97
CA ALA A 234 -8.09 20.37 4.16
C ALA A 234 -6.75 20.03 4.84
N PRO A 235 -6.08 21.04 5.45
CA PRO A 235 -4.89 20.79 6.25
C PRO A 235 -5.17 19.73 7.33
N VAL A 236 -4.28 18.76 7.45
CA VAL A 236 -4.41 17.71 8.48
C VAL A 236 -3.77 18.19 9.77
N VAL A 237 -4.57 18.36 10.80
CA VAL A 237 -4.08 18.61 12.16
C VAL A 237 -3.76 17.28 12.81
N MET A 238 -2.49 17.06 13.15
CA MET A 238 -2.04 15.84 13.80
C MET A 238 -2.33 15.87 15.29
N SER A 239 -3.11 14.91 15.80
CA SER A 239 -3.33 14.72 17.23
C SER A 239 -2.10 14.09 17.91
N ALA A 240 -1.98 14.26 19.23
CA ALA A 240 -0.94 13.57 20.02
C ALA A 240 -1.00 12.04 19.89
N GLU A 241 -2.21 11.48 19.77
CA GLU A 241 -2.39 10.03 19.51
C GLU A 241 -1.87 9.64 18.12
N ALA A 242 -2.14 10.43 17.10
CA ALA A 242 -1.61 10.20 15.75
C ALA A 242 -0.07 10.31 15.72
N ALA A 243 0.51 11.22 16.50
CA ALA A 243 1.96 11.35 16.66
C ALA A 243 2.57 10.09 17.29
N ARG A 244 1.99 9.60 18.39
CA ARG A 244 2.42 8.36 19.04
C ARG A 244 2.33 7.16 18.11
N ILE A 245 1.19 6.98 17.41
CA ILE A 245 1.01 5.89 16.43
C ILE A 245 2.07 5.98 15.33
N SER A 246 2.38 7.18 14.84
CA SER A 246 3.38 7.37 13.79
C SER A 246 4.78 6.96 14.24
N THR A 247 5.17 7.35 15.45
CA THR A 247 6.45 6.98 16.05
C THR A 247 6.57 5.47 16.25
N ASP A 248 5.54 4.82 16.83
CA ASP A 248 5.48 3.37 17.02
C ASP A 248 5.61 2.59 15.70
N ARG A 249 4.91 3.07 14.66
CA ARG A 249 4.90 2.48 13.33
C ARG A 249 6.26 2.57 12.63
N LEU A 250 6.87 3.75 12.64
CA LEU A 250 8.21 3.91 12.07
C LEU A 250 9.27 3.15 12.85
N ALA A 251 9.15 3.06 14.18
CA ALA A 251 10.00 2.22 15.00
C ALA A 251 9.85 0.73 14.63
N ALA A 252 8.65 0.28 14.26
CA ALA A 252 8.46 -1.10 13.78
C ALA A 252 9.19 -1.36 12.45
N ILE A 253 9.12 -0.42 11.48
CA ILE A 253 9.91 -0.53 10.24
C ILE A 253 11.42 -0.47 10.54
N ASN A 254 11.85 0.41 11.43
CA ASN A 254 13.26 0.52 11.81
C ASN A 254 13.78 -0.81 12.39
N ARG A 255 13.05 -1.41 13.35
CA ARG A 255 13.41 -2.75 13.89
C ARG A 255 13.45 -3.83 12.80
N LEU A 256 12.48 -3.82 11.89
CA LEU A 256 12.44 -4.74 10.75
C LEU A 256 13.68 -4.58 9.87
N CYS A 257 14.07 -3.36 9.53
CA CYS A 257 15.28 -3.10 8.75
C CYS A 257 16.54 -3.54 9.47
N GLN A 258 16.68 -3.19 10.76
CA GLN A 258 17.83 -3.57 11.59
C GLN A 258 18.00 -5.09 11.72
N SER A 259 16.91 -5.84 11.88
CA SER A 259 16.95 -7.31 11.95
C SER A 259 17.46 -7.97 10.66
N HIS A 260 17.47 -7.23 9.54
CA HIS A 260 18.00 -7.66 8.25
C HIS A 260 19.32 -6.96 7.88
N GLY A 261 19.93 -6.23 8.82
CA GLY A 261 21.22 -5.54 8.63
C GLY A 261 21.15 -4.32 7.72
N ALA A 262 19.95 -3.72 7.57
CA ALA A 262 19.71 -2.50 6.83
C ALA A 262 19.51 -1.30 7.77
N ARG A 263 20.03 -0.14 7.40
CA ARG A 263 19.73 1.14 8.06
C ARG A 263 18.42 1.67 7.49
N PHE A 264 17.52 2.07 8.38
CA PHE A 264 16.28 2.75 8.01
C PHE A 264 16.44 4.26 8.13
N ILE A 265 15.96 4.99 7.12
CA ILE A 265 15.94 6.44 7.07
C ILE A 265 14.52 6.86 6.68
N TYR A 266 13.91 7.68 7.52
CA TYR A 266 12.63 8.31 7.21
C TYR A 266 12.87 9.65 6.53
N PHE A 267 12.48 9.77 5.28
CA PHE A 267 12.49 11.02 4.53
C PHE A 267 11.13 11.69 4.63
N VAL A 268 11.13 12.93 5.09
CA VAL A 268 9.94 13.79 5.20
C VAL A 268 9.82 14.63 3.94
N PRO A 269 8.88 14.32 3.02
CA PRO A 269 8.63 15.16 1.85
C PRO A 269 8.09 16.51 2.28
N PRO A 270 8.50 17.64 1.66
CA PRO A 270 7.95 18.95 1.95
C PRO A 270 6.46 18.99 1.56
N ALA A 271 5.66 19.69 2.35
CA ALA A 271 4.24 19.85 2.11
C ALA A 271 3.76 21.25 2.55
N LEU A 272 2.66 21.71 1.96
CA LEU A 272 1.95 22.90 2.38
C LEU A 272 0.80 22.50 3.33
N GLY A 273 0.64 23.22 4.43
CA GLY A 273 -0.49 23.05 5.34
C GLY A 273 -0.46 21.78 6.20
N ASP A 274 0.58 20.95 6.13
CA ASP A 274 0.77 19.83 7.04
C ASP A 274 1.40 20.31 8.36
N GLN A 275 0.80 19.96 9.49
CA GLN A 275 1.26 20.38 10.84
C GLN A 275 2.02 19.23 11.53
N GLY A 276 2.84 18.50 10.77
CA GLY A 276 3.58 17.34 11.29
C GLY A 276 4.86 17.64 12.07
N GLU A 277 5.23 18.89 12.34
CA GLU A 277 6.52 19.23 12.99
C GLU A 277 6.71 18.55 14.36
N SER A 278 5.66 18.53 15.20
CA SER A 278 5.72 17.86 16.50
C SER A 278 5.96 16.34 16.35
N VAL A 279 5.31 15.73 15.37
CA VAL A 279 5.48 14.30 15.03
C VAL A 279 6.91 14.01 14.61
N ILE A 280 7.50 14.88 13.80
CA ILE A 280 8.89 14.72 13.33
C ILE A 280 9.88 14.81 14.48
N ALA A 281 9.64 15.71 15.45
CA ALA A 281 10.46 15.83 16.66
C ALA A 281 10.39 14.55 17.51
N ASP A 282 9.19 13.99 17.72
CA ASP A 282 8.99 12.74 18.45
C ASP A 282 9.67 11.55 17.76
N ILE A 283 9.57 11.47 16.43
CA ILE A 283 10.25 10.42 15.64
C ILE A 283 11.77 10.52 15.79
N ARG A 284 12.36 11.73 15.73
CA ARG A 284 13.79 11.93 15.97
C ARG A 284 14.22 11.51 17.36
N SER A 285 13.43 11.88 18.38
CA SER A 285 13.73 11.51 19.77
C SER A 285 13.70 10.01 20.03
N SER A 286 12.98 9.23 19.20
CA SER A 286 12.95 7.77 19.26
C SER A 286 14.19 7.09 18.66
N GLY A 287 15.18 7.86 18.16
CA GLY A 287 16.42 7.35 17.59
C GLY A 287 16.31 6.92 16.12
N ILE A 288 15.21 7.24 15.45
CA ILE A 288 15.04 7.01 14.00
C ILE A 288 15.80 8.10 13.23
N SER A 289 16.57 7.70 12.22
CA SER A 289 17.22 8.64 11.31
C SER A 289 16.17 9.35 10.45
N VAL A 290 16.03 10.67 10.61
CA VAL A 290 15.08 11.50 9.87
C VAL A 290 15.82 12.46 8.95
N LEU A 291 15.46 12.44 7.68
CA LEU A 291 15.86 13.44 6.68
C LEU A 291 14.68 14.39 6.43
N GLU A 292 14.90 15.66 6.69
CA GLU A 292 13.94 16.73 6.47
C GLU A 292 14.67 17.89 5.76
N PRO A 293 14.91 17.74 4.43
CA PRO A 293 15.65 18.76 3.69
C PRO A 293 15.00 20.14 3.76
N PHE A 294 13.68 20.19 3.86
CA PHE A 294 12.91 21.39 4.11
C PHE A 294 11.90 21.12 5.21
N LYS A 295 11.79 22.04 6.14
CA LYS A 295 10.73 22.02 7.14
C LYS A 295 9.35 22.14 6.49
N MET A 296 8.33 21.69 7.17
CA MET A 296 6.95 21.90 6.75
C MET A 296 6.72 23.39 6.50
N ASN A 297 6.04 23.72 5.40
CA ASN A 297 5.75 25.11 4.98
C ASN A 297 6.98 26.02 4.70
N GLU A 298 8.21 25.49 4.68
CA GLU A 298 9.40 26.27 4.34
C GLU A 298 9.43 26.65 2.85
N LEU A 299 8.99 25.74 1.97
CA LEU A 299 8.86 26.04 0.55
C LEU A 299 7.56 26.82 0.27
N SER A 300 7.69 27.93 -0.46
CA SER A 300 6.51 28.70 -0.87
C SER A 300 5.65 27.93 -1.87
N SER A 301 4.37 28.30 -2.00
CA SER A 301 3.42 27.69 -2.95
C SER A 301 3.90 27.73 -4.40
N ALA A 302 4.80 28.66 -4.77
CA ALA A 302 5.40 28.75 -6.10
C ALA A 302 6.25 27.54 -6.50
N TYR A 303 6.65 26.70 -5.55
CA TYR A 303 7.39 25.46 -5.80
C TYR A 303 6.46 24.25 -5.95
N PHE A 304 5.17 24.41 -5.77
CA PHE A 304 4.19 23.33 -5.89
C PHE A 304 3.38 23.45 -7.19
N ARG A 305 3.00 22.30 -7.75
CA ARG A 305 2.17 22.23 -8.97
C ARG A 305 0.67 22.25 -8.63
N ASP A 306 0.28 21.55 -7.57
CA ASP A 306 -1.11 21.31 -7.18
C ASP A 306 -1.35 21.49 -5.66
N GLY A 307 -0.44 22.20 -4.97
CA GLY A 307 -0.46 22.38 -3.53
C GLY A 307 0.04 21.18 -2.72
N PHE A 308 0.34 20.06 -3.40
CA PHE A 308 0.75 18.81 -2.78
C PHE A 308 2.05 18.26 -3.39
N HIS A 309 2.13 18.18 -4.71
CA HIS A 309 3.33 17.77 -5.44
C HIS A 309 4.14 18.98 -5.86
N LEU A 310 5.44 18.84 -5.80
CA LEU A 310 6.36 19.87 -6.29
C LEU A 310 6.26 20.00 -7.82
N ASN A 311 6.49 21.21 -8.31
CA ASN A 311 6.78 21.41 -9.73
C ASN A 311 8.27 21.10 -10.03
N GLU A 312 8.68 21.14 -11.29
CA GLU A 312 10.05 20.81 -11.72
C GLU A 312 11.12 21.60 -10.95
N ARG A 313 10.86 22.90 -10.68
CA ARG A 313 11.78 23.74 -9.92
C ARG A 313 11.89 23.28 -8.46
N GLY A 314 10.75 22.97 -7.82
CA GLY A 314 10.68 22.44 -6.46
C GLY A 314 11.39 21.10 -6.35
N ALA A 315 11.10 20.18 -7.27
CA ALA A 315 11.72 18.85 -7.33
C ALA A 315 13.25 18.94 -7.51
N SER A 316 13.74 19.84 -8.37
CA SER A 316 15.19 20.06 -8.56
C SER A 316 15.88 20.57 -7.28
N VAL A 317 15.26 21.54 -6.58
CA VAL A 317 15.79 22.10 -5.34
C VAL A 317 15.79 21.04 -4.22
N LEU A 318 14.68 20.32 -4.07
CA LEU A 318 14.56 19.20 -3.11
C LEU A 318 15.60 18.13 -3.37
N THR A 319 15.70 17.66 -4.62
CA THR A 319 16.63 16.57 -4.99
C THR A 319 18.07 16.90 -4.67
N ARG A 320 18.48 18.15 -4.95
CA ARG A 320 19.84 18.61 -4.65
C ARG A 320 20.12 18.58 -3.16
N LYS A 321 19.21 19.11 -2.33
CA LYS A 321 19.38 19.17 -0.87
C LYS A 321 19.33 17.77 -0.26
N LEU A 322 18.38 16.92 -0.70
CA LEU A 322 18.28 15.53 -0.30
C LEU A 322 19.57 14.74 -0.60
N GLY A 323 20.12 14.91 -1.80
CA GLY A 323 21.36 14.24 -2.18
C GLY A 323 22.58 14.72 -1.37
N GLN A 324 22.63 15.99 -0.99
CA GLN A 324 23.67 16.52 -0.09
C GLN A 324 23.58 15.89 1.29
N GLU A 325 22.40 15.84 1.88
CA GLU A 325 22.18 15.26 3.22
C GLU A 325 22.44 13.75 3.24
N LEU A 326 21.92 13.00 2.25
CA LEU A 326 22.20 11.56 2.12
C LEU A 326 23.69 11.30 1.92
N GLY A 327 24.34 12.10 1.08
CA GLY A 327 25.79 12.00 0.85
C GLY A 327 26.63 12.27 2.10
N GLY A 328 26.21 13.24 2.93
CA GLY A 328 26.83 13.52 4.23
C GLY A 328 26.69 12.34 5.20
N GLN A 329 25.47 11.81 5.36
CA GLN A 329 25.22 10.66 6.23
C GLN A 329 26.02 9.40 5.83
N LEU A 330 26.18 9.14 4.52
CA LEU A 330 26.99 8.03 4.02
C LEU A 330 28.46 8.20 4.38
N GLN A 331 29.00 9.42 4.33
CA GLN A 331 30.39 9.71 4.72
C GLN A 331 30.62 9.50 6.21
N GLU A 332 29.71 9.95 7.07
CA GLU A 332 29.80 9.76 8.53
C GLU A 332 29.80 8.27 8.91
N VAL A 333 28.93 7.47 8.27
CA VAL A 333 28.89 6.01 8.51
C VAL A 333 30.19 5.36 8.09
N SER A 334 30.72 5.72 6.92
CA SER A 334 31.99 5.17 6.43
C SER A 334 33.16 5.54 7.34
N ALA A 335 33.22 6.78 7.82
CA ALA A 335 34.25 7.25 8.74
C ALA A 335 34.21 6.50 10.09
N ARG A 336 33.02 6.31 10.67
CA ARG A 336 32.84 5.55 11.93
C ARG A 336 33.27 4.12 11.77
N THR A 337 32.87 3.46 10.69
CA THR A 337 33.26 2.06 10.43
C THR A 337 34.78 1.92 10.29
N ALA A 338 35.46 2.86 9.61
CA ALA A 338 36.92 2.86 9.49
C ALA A 338 37.60 3.08 10.84
N SER A 339 37.09 3.97 11.70
CA SER A 339 37.61 4.20 13.05
C SER A 339 37.46 2.99 13.95
N ASP A 340 36.30 2.30 13.89
CA ASP A 340 36.03 1.10 14.68
C ASP A 340 36.95 -0.08 14.28
N VAL A 341 37.24 -0.23 12.99
CA VAL A 341 38.20 -1.24 12.50
C VAL A 341 39.59 -0.92 12.97
N ALA A 342 40.07 0.31 12.86
CA ALA A 342 41.38 0.75 13.31
C ALA A 342 41.56 0.57 14.84
N ALA A 343 40.52 0.87 15.63
CA ALA A 343 40.54 0.67 17.08
C ALA A 343 40.66 -0.82 17.47
N ARG A 344 40.03 -1.71 16.73
CA ARG A 344 40.10 -3.17 16.95
C ARG A 344 41.46 -3.76 16.55
N GLU A 345 42.15 -3.19 15.55
CA GLU A 345 43.50 -3.62 15.16
C GLU A 345 44.56 -3.19 16.15
N ILE A 346 44.37 -2.04 16.82
CA ILE A 346 45.32 -1.57 17.88
C ILE A 346 45.17 -2.37 19.17
N THR A 347 44.01 -3.03 19.40
CA THR A 347 43.73 -3.78 20.63
C THR A 347 44.08 -5.29 20.50
N ARG A 348 44.55 -5.74 19.37
CA ARG A 348 45.10 -7.07 19.08
C ARG A 348 46.62 -7.06 19.05
#